data_54aa757979ee9f185aa1a47a9e55d9f8
#
_entry.id   54aa757979ee9f185aa1a47a9e55d9f8
#
_cell.length_a   1.000
_cell.length_b   1.000
_cell.length_c   1.000
_cell.angle_alpha   90.00
_cell.angle_beta   90.00
_cell.angle_gamma   90.00
#
_symmetry.space_group_name_H-M   'P 1'
#
loop_
_entity.id
_entity.type
_entity.pdbx_description
1 polymer ?
#
loop_
_entity_poly.entity_id
_entity_poly.type
_entity_poly.pdbx_seq_one_letter_code
_entity_poly.pdbx_strand_id
1 'polypeptide(L)'
;MLQKNITIYTIAEKLGVTPSMVSRAFNPNASINEEKRKLILETADKYNFVPNKLASRLSMHKIKIGVLVCWKFAPVSEKIVDGIKKAYKELADYKIQLDITLVSFAEKKPEECEDELNKYIDYDGVILSGFGDVNSSEILKKFSEKNPNVVHVQNAPQDCEYLFASMHSPDIASALSAEFLYNCLKRSERKNILLLTGNPKSVLHRTAEAAFRESCRVFGLNLIEAVSKDDSGNELSDMIPSIFEKHRGMIDGIYITTGNSVALCEYIYNNRIPVHLVTFDIHDKLNKYINNGTVSATIYQNLEKQGRNAFEKLVHYLIKNEIPDKKIYTNVELIMKSNLGLYTY
;
A
#
# COMPACT_ATOMS: atom_id res chain seq x y z
N MET A 1 23.57 47.31 15.28
CA MET A 1 24.57 46.23 15.34
C MET A 1 23.94 44.98 14.73
N LEU A 2 24.42 44.55 13.58
CA LEU A 2 23.95 43.32 12.95
C LEU A 2 24.30 42.15 13.88
N GLN A 3 23.29 41.43 14.41
CA GLN A 3 23.50 40.20 15.15
C GLN A 3 24.21 39.21 14.21
N LYS A 4 25.49 38.90 14.53
CA LYS A 4 26.24 37.87 13.82
C LYS A 4 25.47 36.54 13.95
N ASN A 5 24.91 36.03 12.84
CA ASN A 5 24.24 34.73 12.83
C ASN A 5 25.22 33.67 13.38
N ILE A 6 24.90 33.08 14.51
CA ILE A 6 25.65 31.95 15.08
C ILE A 6 25.47 30.74 14.19
N THR A 7 26.58 30.17 13.76
CA THR A 7 26.60 29.02 12.85
C THR A 7 27.27 27.82 13.52
N ILE A 8 27.13 26.63 12.90
CA ILE A 8 27.85 25.42 13.32
C ILE A 8 29.37 25.64 13.38
N TYR A 9 29.90 26.47 12.47
CA TYR A 9 31.31 26.85 12.43
C TYR A 9 31.69 27.70 13.65
N THR A 10 30.82 28.61 14.07
CA THR A 10 31.02 29.47 15.23
C THR A 10 31.10 28.65 16.52
N ILE A 11 30.23 27.64 16.69
CA ILE A 11 30.26 26.73 17.84
C ILE A 11 31.52 25.87 17.82
N ALA A 12 31.84 25.32 16.64
CA ALA A 12 33.05 24.51 16.44
C ALA A 12 34.34 25.25 16.80
N GLU A 13 34.48 26.49 16.34
CA GLU A 13 35.60 27.36 16.62
C GLU A 13 35.74 27.66 18.14
N LYS A 14 34.63 27.99 18.80
CA LYS A 14 34.62 28.29 20.26
C LYS A 14 35.03 27.10 21.11
N LEU A 15 34.79 25.91 20.68
CA LEU A 15 35.07 24.66 21.40
C LEU A 15 36.36 23.96 20.94
N GLY A 16 37.01 24.46 19.89
CA GLY A 16 38.19 23.80 19.31
C GLY A 16 37.87 22.42 18.75
N VAL A 17 36.66 22.23 18.22
CA VAL A 17 36.21 20.97 17.63
C VAL A 17 35.86 21.15 16.16
N THR A 18 35.68 20.06 15.44
CA THR A 18 35.26 20.14 14.03
C THR A 18 33.75 20.41 13.89
N PRO A 19 33.30 21.11 12.82
CA PRO A 19 31.87 21.29 12.54
C PRO A 19 31.10 19.96 12.46
N SER A 20 31.75 18.92 11.99
CA SER A 20 31.18 17.53 11.94
C SER A 20 30.94 17.01 13.37
N MET A 21 31.81 17.30 14.34
CA MET A 21 31.59 16.88 15.72
C MET A 21 30.44 17.63 16.37
N VAL A 22 30.26 18.92 16.06
CA VAL A 22 29.10 19.70 16.50
C VAL A 22 27.83 19.12 15.91
N SER A 23 27.81 18.80 14.62
CA SER A 23 26.67 18.17 13.95
C SER A 23 26.29 16.83 14.59
N ARG A 24 27.27 15.97 14.92
CA ARG A 24 27.03 14.69 15.59
C ARG A 24 26.43 14.85 16.98
N ALA A 25 26.79 15.90 17.72
CA ALA A 25 26.26 16.15 19.07
C ALA A 25 24.73 16.36 19.05
N PHE A 26 24.17 16.92 17.97
CA PHE A 26 22.73 17.11 17.78
C PHE A 26 22.01 15.88 17.22
N ASN A 27 22.74 14.82 16.84
CA ASN A 27 22.14 13.57 16.37
C ASN A 27 22.16 12.54 17.53
N PRO A 28 20.99 12.12 18.05
CA PRO A 28 20.92 11.15 19.16
C PRO A 28 21.61 9.82 18.86
N ASN A 29 21.59 9.41 17.58
CA ASN A 29 22.11 8.12 17.14
C ASN A 29 23.58 8.18 16.69
N ALA A 30 24.23 9.35 16.71
CA ALA A 30 25.62 9.44 16.31
C ALA A 30 26.56 9.02 17.45
N SER A 31 27.57 8.24 17.11
CA SER A 31 28.64 7.90 18.04
C SER A 31 29.51 9.14 18.33
N ILE A 32 29.46 9.63 19.57
CA ILE A 32 30.24 10.74 20.09
C ILE A 32 30.45 10.50 21.58
N ASN A 33 31.59 10.94 22.10
CA ASN A 33 31.84 10.91 23.54
C ASN A 33 30.81 11.78 24.28
N GLU A 34 30.17 11.25 25.32
CA GLU A 34 29.06 11.89 26.04
C GLU A 34 29.45 13.22 26.72
N GLU A 35 30.67 13.32 27.22
CA GLU A 35 31.16 14.59 27.81
C GLU A 35 31.28 15.69 26.74
N LYS A 36 31.78 15.32 25.57
CA LYS A 36 31.85 16.24 24.43
C LYS A 36 30.46 16.58 23.89
N ARG A 37 29.54 15.63 23.84
CA ARG A 37 28.15 15.89 23.48
C ARG A 37 27.53 16.93 24.40
N LYS A 38 27.62 16.72 25.70
CA LYS A 38 27.08 17.61 26.73
C LYS A 38 27.65 19.03 26.58
N LEU A 39 28.97 19.15 26.49
CA LEU A 39 29.66 20.45 26.34
C LEU A 39 29.20 21.20 25.07
N ILE A 40 29.03 20.50 23.97
CA ILE A 40 28.56 21.09 22.70
C ILE A 40 27.13 21.58 22.83
N LEU A 41 26.24 20.80 23.43
CA LEU A 41 24.81 21.16 23.58
C LEU A 41 24.65 22.34 24.55
N GLU A 42 25.37 22.37 25.68
CA GLU A 42 25.38 23.50 26.64
C GLU A 42 25.90 24.78 25.96
N THR A 43 26.94 24.65 25.14
CA THR A 43 27.49 25.82 24.42
C THR A 43 26.50 26.30 23.37
N ALA A 44 25.86 25.41 22.64
CA ALA A 44 24.83 25.76 21.64
C ALA A 44 23.66 26.50 22.29
N ASP A 45 23.18 26.03 23.45
CA ASP A 45 22.08 26.63 24.21
C ASP A 45 22.48 28.05 24.70
N LYS A 46 23.67 28.20 25.26
CA LYS A 46 24.21 29.49 25.70
C LYS A 46 24.24 30.56 24.59
N TYR A 47 24.43 30.15 23.35
CA TYR A 47 24.48 31.05 22.20
C TYR A 47 23.16 31.05 21.38
N ASN A 48 22.08 30.44 21.90
CA ASN A 48 20.81 30.26 21.21
C ASN A 48 21.00 29.69 19.80
N PHE A 49 21.97 28.77 19.64
CA PHE A 49 22.22 28.13 18.36
C PHE A 49 21.23 27.00 18.12
N VAL A 50 20.45 27.14 17.09
CA VAL A 50 19.60 26.05 16.56
C VAL A 50 20.23 25.55 15.26
N PRO A 51 20.51 24.23 15.15
CA PRO A 51 21.04 23.67 13.91
C PRO A 51 20.15 24.03 12.74
N ASN A 52 20.76 24.60 11.71
CA ASN A 52 20.02 24.86 10.46
C ASN A 52 19.77 23.54 9.75
N LYS A 53 18.56 23.02 9.92
CA LYS A 53 18.12 21.76 9.27
C LYS A 53 18.27 21.80 7.76
N LEU A 54 18.10 22.97 7.14
CA LEU A 54 18.29 23.16 5.70
C LEU A 54 19.78 23.04 5.29
N ALA A 55 20.71 23.62 6.07
CA ALA A 55 22.14 23.48 5.78
C ALA A 55 22.64 22.05 5.97
N SER A 56 22.14 21.34 6.99
CA SER A 56 22.41 19.91 7.17
C SER A 56 21.89 19.07 5.99
N ARG A 57 20.69 19.38 5.50
CA ARG A 57 20.07 18.73 4.33
C ARG A 57 20.84 18.95 3.03
N LEU A 58 21.43 20.15 2.85
CA LEU A 58 22.26 20.48 1.69
C LEU A 58 23.56 19.66 1.59
N SER A 59 24.07 19.15 2.71
CA SER A 59 25.27 18.31 2.79
C SER A 59 24.98 16.81 2.70
N MET A 60 23.70 16.39 2.69
CA MET A 60 23.34 14.98 2.59
C MET A 60 23.65 14.40 1.19
N HIS A 61 24.05 13.14 1.15
CA HIS A 61 24.10 12.36 -0.08
C HIS A 61 22.72 12.35 -0.77
N LYS A 62 22.73 12.33 -2.08
CA LYS A 62 21.51 12.17 -2.87
C LYS A 62 20.98 10.76 -2.66
N ILE A 63 19.79 10.65 -2.05
CA ILE A 63 19.12 9.39 -1.79
C ILE A 63 18.42 8.95 -3.06
N LYS A 64 18.66 7.72 -3.51
CA LYS A 64 18.01 7.13 -4.67
C LYS A 64 16.92 6.16 -4.24
N ILE A 65 15.68 6.42 -4.61
CA ILE A 65 14.53 5.54 -4.36
C ILE A 65 13.97 5.08 -5.70
N GLY A 66 13.95 3.76 -5.88
CA GLY A 66 13.33 3.10 -7.01
C GLY A 66 11.89 2.68 -6.67
N VAL A 67 10.97 2.81 -7.61
CA VAL A 67 9.59 2.34 -7.48
C VAL A 67 9.24 1.48 -8.68
N LEU A 68 8.88 0.24 -8.41
CA LEU A 68 8.42 -0.71 -9.42
C LEU A 68 6.97 -1.09 -9.13
N VAL A 69 6.06 -0.72 -10.03
CA VAL A 69 4.64 -1.04 -9.92
C VAL A 69 4.24 -1.96 -11.06
N CYS A 70 3.74 -3.14 -10.67
CA CYS A 70 3.21 -4.11 -11.63
C CYS A 70 1.85 -3.63 -12.14
N TRP A 71 1.77 -3.38 -13.45
CA TRP A 71 0.57 -2.87 -14.10
C TRP A 71 -0.40 -4.02 -14.40
N LYS A 72 -1.18 -4.44 -13.41
CA LYS A 72 -2.28 -5.40 -13.62
C LYS A 72 -3.62 -4.69 -13.82
N PHE A 73 -3.90 -3.70 -12.97
CA PHE A 73 -5.14 -2.92 -13.02
C PHE A 73 -4.81 -1.44 -12.83
N ALA A 74 -4.85 -0.67 -13.92
CA ALA A 74 -4.41 0.73 -13.95
C ALA A 74 -4.98 1.61 -12.83
N PRO A 75 -6.28 1.58 -12.50
CA PRO A 75 -6.84 2.43 -11.44
C PRO A 75 -6.21 2.22 -10.06
N VAL A 76 -5.73 1.00 -9.77
CA VAL A 76 -5.03 0.67 -8.51
C VAL A 76 -3.61 1.21 -8.53
N SER A 77 -2.88 0.94 -9.60
CA SER A 77 -1.48 1.35 -9.75
C SER A 77 -1.33 2.87 -9.77
N GLU A 78 -2.23 3.57 -10.46
CA GLU A 78 -2.23 5.04 -10.53
C GLU A 78 -2.37 5.68 -9.16
N LYS A 79 -3.33 5.22 -8.34
CA LYS A 79 -3.54 5.75 -6.98
C LYS A 79 -2.34 5.54 -6.06
N ILE A 80 -1.67 4.40 -6.15
CA ILE A 80 -0.44 4.13 -5.38
C ILE A 80 0.66 5.11 -5.80
N VAL A 81 0.87 5.25 -7.11
CA VAL A 81 1.88 6.17 -7.67
C VAL A 81 1.58 7.62 -7.29
N ASP A 82 0.31 8.03 -7.29
CA ASP A 82 -0.10 9.37 -6.88
C ASP A 82 0.22 9.64 -5.41
N GLY A 83 -0.02 8.66 -4.53
CA GLY A 83 0.36 8.74 -3.13
C GLY A 83 1.86 8.92 -2.94
N ILE A 84 2.67 8.16 -3.67
CA ILE A 84 4.14 8.28 -3.68
C ILE A 84 4.57 9.65 -4.17
N LYS A 85 4.02 10.13 -5.30
CA LYS A 85 4.35 11.44 -5.87
C LYS A 85 3.97 12.61 -4.97
N LYS A 86 2.83 12.53 -4.25
CA LYS A 86 2.42 13.55 -3.28
C LYS A 86 3.41 13.60 -2.12
N ALA A 87 3.77 12.45 -1.55
CA ALA A 87 4.76 12.37 -0.48
C ALA A 87 6.15 12.86 -0.94
N TYR A 88 6.57 12.51 -2.15
CA TYR A 88 7.82 13.00 -2.73
C TYR A 88 7.86 14.53 -2.84
N LYS A 89 6.76 15.16 -3.27
CA LYS A 89 6.67 16.63 -3.33
C LYS A 89 6.76 17.28 -1.96
N GLU A 90 6.14 16.70 -0.94
CA GLU A 90 6.18 17.21 0.43
C GLU A 90 7.56 17.05 1.09
N LEU A 91 8.32 16.05 0.65
CA LEU A 91 9.69 15.79 1.11
C LEU A 91 10.76 16.40 0.16
N ALA A 92 10.40 17.38 -0.65
CA ALA A 92 11.29 18.01 -1.65
C ALA A 92 12.56 18.64 -1.05
N ASP A 93 12.53 19.00 0.24
CA ASP A 93 13.71 19.51 0.96
C ASP A 93 14.83 18.46 1.14
N TYR A 94 14.51 17.19 1.03
CA TYR A 94 15.50 16.11 1.02
C TYR A 94 15.99 15.89 -0.41
N LYS A 95 17.29 15.68 -0.58
CA LYS A 95 17.88 15.42 -1.91
C LYS A 95 17.54 14.00 -2.37
N ILE A 96 16.28 13.77 -2.76
CA ILE A 96 15.81 12.46 -3.21
C ILE A 96 15.76 12.44 -4.75
N GLN A 97 16.31 11.38 -5.32
CA GLN A 97 16.02 10.98 -6.69
C GLN A 97 14.97 9.88 -6.64
N LEU A 98 13.86 10.10 -7.32
CA LEU A 98 12.76 9.15 -7.40
C LEU A 98 12.61 8.69 -8.85
N ASP A 99 12.80 7.40 -9.08
CA ASP A 99 12.61 6.76 -10.38
C ASP A 99 11.45 5.77 -10.30
N ILE A 100 10.42 5.98 -11.12
CA ILE A 100 9.20 5.16 -11.12
C ILE A 100 9.09 4.42 -12.44
N THR A 101 9.01 3.09 -12.38
CA THR A 101 8.77 2.22 -13.53
C THR A 101 7.46 1.46 -13.35
N LEU A 102 6.61 1.53 -14.38
CA LEU A 102 5.40 0.74 -14.50
C LEU A 102 5.69 -0.45 -15.40
N VAL A 103 5.47 -1.66 -14.89
CA VAL A 103 5.82 -2.90 -15.60
C VAL A 103 4.61 -3.80 -15.67
N SER A 104 4.33 -4.37 -16.84
CA SER A 104 3.38 -5.47 -16.97
C SER A 104 4.16 -6.79 -16.94
N PHE A 105 4.09 -7.50 -15.81
CA PHE A 105 4.71 -8.83 -15.71
C PHE A 105 3.82 -9.97 -16.20
N ALA A 106 2.56 -9.70 -16.56
CA ALA A 106 1.64 -10.71 -17.04
C ALA A 106 2.14 -11.41 -18.34
N GLU A 107 2.94 -10.69 -19.13
CA GLU A 107 3.46 -11.14 -20.43
C GLU A 107 4.99 -11.34 -20.43
N LYS A 108 5.67 -11.04 -19.31
CA LYS A 108 7.13 -11.12 -19.21
C LYS A 108 7.59 -12.47 -18.66
N LYS A 109 8.73 -12.93 -19.17
CA LYS A 109 9.43 -14.09 -18.62
C LYS A 109 10.06 -13.74 -17.26
N PRO A 110 10.31 -14.72 -16.37
CA PRO A 110 10.97 -14.48 -15.07
C PRO A 110 12.28 -13.70 -15.18
N GLU A 111 13.10 -14.00 -16.21
CA GLU A 111 14.39 -13.34 -16.45
C GLU A 111 14.22 -11.84 -16.73
N GLU A 112 13.20 -11.47 -17.50
CA GLU A 112 12.91 -10.07 -17.80
C GLU A 112 12.43 -9.29 -16.56
N CYS A 113 11.75 -9.99 -15.63
CA CYS A 113 11.35 -9.42 -14.34
C CYS A 113 12.57 -9.20 -13.44
N GLU A 114 13.53 -10.14 -13.45
CA GLU A 114 14.78 -10.02 -12.71
C GLU A 114 15.63 -8.86 -13.25
N ASP A 115 15.71 -8.69 -14.57
CA ASP A 115 16.42 -7.58 -15.21
C ASP A 115 15.83 -6.22 -14.84
N GLU A 116 14.50 -6.10 -14.77
CA GLU A 116 13.84 -4.85 -14.35
C GLU A 116 14.15 -4.53 -12.89
N LEU A 117 14.12 -5.52 -12.00
CA LEU A 117 14.46 -5.34 -10.59
C LEU A 117 15.94 -4.96 -10.41
N ASN A 118 16.83 -5.61 -11.12
CA ASN A 118 18.29 -5.40 -11.01
C ASN A 118 18.70 -3.97 -11.38
N LYS A 119 17.90 -3.20 -12.13
CA LYS A 119 18.16 -1.78 -12.37
C LYS A 119 18.17 -0.95 -11.08
N TYR A 120 17.56 -1.45 -10.03
CA TYR A 120 17.42 -0.76 -8.74
C TYR A 120 18.28 -1.37 -7.63
N ILE A 121 19.17 -2.31 -7.95
CA ILE A 121 19.95 -3.04 -6.95
C ILE A 121 20.84 -2.12 -6.09
N ASP A 122 21.36 -1.05 -6.69
CA ASP A 122 22.25 -0.07 -6.06
C ASP A 122 21.50 1.18 -5.55
N TYR A 123 20.16 1.12 -5.48
CA TYR A 123 19.36 2.21 -4.90
C TYR A 123 19.36 2.09 -3.38
N ASP A 124 19.26 3.24 -2.70
CA ASP A 124 19.22 3.29 -1.23
C ASP A 124 17.95 2.63 -0.66
N GLY A 125 16.87 2.60 -1.44
CA GLY A 125 15.64 1.90 -1.11
C GLY A 125 14.76 1.65 -2.31
N VAL A 126 13.93 0.61 -2.25
CA VAL A 126 13.07 0.19 -3.36
C VAL A 126 11.65 -0.09 -2.87
N ILE A 127 10.66 0.46 -3.57
CA ILE A 127 9.24 0.23 -3.32
C ILE A 127 8.67 -0.65 -4.43
N LEU A 128 8.08 -1.77 -4.05
CA LEU A 128 7.51 -2.77 -4.95
C LEU A 128 6.00 -2.89 -4.73
N SER A 129 5.22 -2.85 -5.81
CA SER A 129 3.77 -3.10 -5.78
C SER A 129 3.37 -4.09 -6.85
N GLY A 130 2.45 -5.01 -6.51
CA GLY A 130 1.95 -6.03 -7.44
C GLY A 130 2.83 -7.29 -7.56
N PHE A 131 3.84 -7.43 -6.72
CA PHE A 131 4.74 -8.58 -6.65
C PHE A 131 4.27 -9.61 -5.62
N GLY A 132 3.04 -10.06 -5.68
CA GLY A 132 2.47 -10.97 -4.68
C GLY A 132 2.27 -12.40 -5.14
N ASP A 133 2.63 -12.72 -6.37
CA ASP A 133 2.44 -14.05 -6.93
C ASP A 133 3.66 -14.94 -6.65
N VAL A 134 3.40 -16.22 -6.42
CA VAL A 134 4.41 -17.23 -6.08
C VAL A 134 5.56 -17.30 -7.09
N ASN A 135 5.30 -16.98 -8.36
CA ASN A 135 6.32 -17.03 -9.42
C ASN A 135 7.41 -15.94 -9.27
N SER A 136 7.18 -14.91 -8.47
CA SER A 136 8.17 -13.85 -8.22
C SER A 136 8.96 -14.05 -6.92
N SER A 137 8.62 -15.04 -6.09
CA SER A 137 9.18 -15.19 -4.74
C SER A 137 10.69 -15.43 -4.74
N GLU A 138 11.21 -16.25 -5.65
CA GLU A 138 12.64 -16.54 -5.73
C GLU A 138 13.45 -15.33 -6.22
N ILE A 139 12.92 -14.60 -7.20
CA ILE A 139 13.54 -13.36 -7.71
C ILE A 139 13.56 -12.29 -6.62
N LEU A 140 12.44 -12.11 -5.92
CA LEU A 140 12.34 -11.17 -4.81
C LEU A 140 13.30 -11.53 -3.66
N LYS A 141 13.45 -12.81 -3.35
CA LYS A 141 14.38 -13.29 -2.33
C LYS A 141 15.81 -12.91 -2.69
N LYS A 142 16.27 -13.26 -3.89
CA LYS A 142 17.61 -12.91 -4.38
C LYS A 142 17.86 -11.40 -4.40
N PHE A 143 16.85 -10.62 -4.76
CA PHE A 143 16.92 -9.16 -4.76
C PHE A 143 17.04 -8.60 -3.34
N SER A 144 16.19 -9.06 -2.41
CA SER A 144 16.19 -8.60 -1.02
C SER A 144 17.45 -8.96 -0.25
N GLU A 145 18.11 -10.06 -0.61
CA GLU A 145 19.42 -10.43 -0.05
C GLU A 145 20.51 -9.38 -0.40
N LYS A 146 20.41 -8.74 -1.55
CA LYS A 146 21.36 -7.72 -2.02
C LYS A 146 20.94 -6.30 -1.62
N ASN A 147 19.65 -6.01 -1.61
CA ASN A 147 19.10 -4.73 -1.17
C ASN A 147 18.08 -4.95 -0.03
N PRO A 148 18.46 -4.75 1.24
CA PRO A 148 17.60 -5.00 2.40
C PRO A 148 16.50 -3.94 2.58
N ASN A 149 16.59 -2.81 1.89
CA ASN A 149 15.65 -1.69 2.03
C ASN A 149 14.48 -1.79 1.05
N VAL A 150 13.90 -2.99 0.94
CA VAL A 150 12.73 -3.26 0.10
C VAL A 150 11.46 -3.02 0.89
N VAL A 151 10.55 -2.25 0.32
CA VAL A 151 9.22 -1.95 0.85
C VAL A 151 8.16 -2.49 -0.10
N HIS A 152 7.16 -3.18 0.44
CA HIS A 152 6.03 -3.66 -0.36
C HIS A 152 4.79 -2.81 -0.17
N VAL A 153 3.99 -2.67 -1.24
CA VAL A 153 2.68 -2.00 -1.22
C VAL A 153 1.60 -3.00 -1.65
N GLN A 154 0.45 -2.98 -0.99
CA GLN A 154 -0.72 -3.85 -1.14
C GLN A 154 -0.57 -5.25 -0.54
N ASN A 155 0.59 -5.86 -0.59
CA ASN A 155 0.82 -7.20 -0.07
C ASN A 155 2.16 -7.28 0.67
N ALA A 156 2.31 -8.36 1.45
CA ALA A 156 3.56 -8.71 2.10
C ALA A 156 3.94 -10.11 1.63
N PRO A 157 5.04 -10.30 0.89
CA PRO A 157 5.49 -11.63 0.51
C PRO A 157 5.82 -12.47 1.75
N GLN A 158 5.61 -13.79 1.66
CA GLN A 158 5.82 -14.69 2.80
C GLN A 158 7.25 -15.24 2.87
N ASP A 159 7.88 -15.41 1.72
CA ASP A 159 9.11 -16.20 1.57
C ASP A 159 10.36 -15.36 1.26
N CYS A 160 10.29 -14.04 1.43
CA CYS A 160 11.45 -13.17 1.30
C CYS A 160 11.48 -12.10 2.39
N GLU A 161 12.68 -11.63 2.71
CA GLU A 161 12.87 -10.51 3.63
C GLU A 161 12.51 -9.19 2.95
N TYR A 162 11.98 -8.28 3.73
CA TYR A 162 11.67 -6.90 3.32
C TYR A 162 11.73 -5.98 4.55
N LEU A 163 11.88 -4.68 4.32
CA LEU A 163 11.91 -3.72 5.41
C LEU A 163 10.54 -3.62 6.09
N PHE A 164 9.51 -3.25 5.34
CA PHE A 164 8.12 -3.25 5.78
C PHE A 164 7.15 -3.36 4.59
N ALA A 165 5.86 -3.55 4.90
CA ALA A 165 4.79 -3.49 3.91
C ALA A 165 3.71 -2.49 4.33
N SER A 166 3.25 -1.66 3.36
CA SER A 166 2.09 -0.77 3.52
C SER A 166 0.91 -1.36 2.76
N MET A 167 -0.17 -1.71 3.48
CA MET A 167 -1.28 -2.49 2.94
C MET A 167 -2.58 -2.25 3.74
N HIS A 168 -3.70 -2.73 3.25
CA HIS A 168 -4.90 -2.87 4.07
C HIS A 168 -4.89 -4.21 4.81
N SER A 169 -5.77 -4.37 5.81
CA SER A 169 -6.02 -5.66 6.46
C SER A 169 -7.08 -6.44 5.68
N PRO A 170 -6.73 -7.58 5.04
CA PRO A 170 -7.72 -8.44 4.38
C PRO A 170 -8.77 -9.00 5.34
N ASP A 171 -8.37 -9.26 6.60
CA ASP A 171 -9.27 -9.76 7.63
C ASP A 171 -10.37 -8.74 7.94
N ILE A 172 -10.00 -7.46 8.15
CA ILE A 172 -10.97 -6.39 8.42
C ILE A 172 -11.86 -6.15 7.20
N ALA A 173 -11.30 -6.13 5.98
CA ALA A 173 -12.07 -5.94 4.76
C ALA A 173 -13.12 -7.05 4.57
N SER A 174 -12.73 -8.29 4.81
CA SER A 174 -13.60 -9.47 4.71
C SER A 174 -14.68 -9.47 5.80
N ALA A 175 -14.31 -9.17 7.05
CA ALA A 175 -15.25 -9.09 8.17
C ALA A 175 -16.29 -7.98 7.93
N LEU A 176 -15.86 -6.79 7.50
CA LEU A 176 -16.73 -5.67 7.20
C LEU A 176 -17.72 -6.00 6.06
N SER A 177 -17.25 -6.71 5.03
CA SER A 177 -18.10 -7.16 3.91
C SER A 177 -19.14 -8.19 4.36
N ALA A 178 -18.74 -9.16 5.19
CA ALA A 178 -19.66 -10.17 5.72
C ALA A 178 -20.69 -9.55 6.68
N GLU A 179 -20.25 -8.66 7.57
CA GLU A 179 -21.16 -7.96 8.49
C GLU A 179 -22.18 -7.11 7.73
N PHE A 180 -21.75 -6.41 6.69
CA PHE A 180 -22.65 -5.63 5.84
C PHE A 180 -23.69 -6.53 5.16
N LEU A 181 -23.27 -7.63 4.52
CA LEU A 181 -24.17 -8.60 3.89
C LEU A 181 -25.12 -9.21 4.91
N TYR A 182 -24.64 -9.56 6.09
CA TYR A 182 -25.51 -10.05 7.17
C TYR A 182 -26.58 -9.02 7.54
N ASN A 183 -26.22 -7.75 7.70
CA ASN A 183 -27.19 -6.70 8.05
C ASN A 183 -28.23 -6.48 6.94
N CYS A 184 -27.85 -6.60 5.66
CA CYS A 184 -28.80 -6.59 4.55
C CYS A 184 -29.74 -7.80 4.57
N LEU A 185 -29.26 -8.97 4.96
CA LEU A 185 -29.96 -10.25 4.87
C LEU A 185 -30.51 -10.77 6.20
N LYS A 186 -30.40 -10.02 7.31
CA LYS A 186 -30.77 -10.51 8.65
C LYS A 186 -32.20 -10.97 8.79
N ARG A 187 -33.12 -10.40 7.98
CA ARG A 187 -34.55 -10.76 7.95
C ARG A 187 -34.91 -11.81 6.90
N SER A 188 -33.95 -12.19 6.04
CA SER A 188 -34.15 -13.18 4.99
C SER A 188 -34.04 -14.59 5.61
N GLU A 189 -34.90 -15.51 5.16
CA GLU A 189 -34.82 -16.93 5.53
C GLU A 189 -33.52 -17.55 5.00
N ARG A 190 -33.14 -17.17 3.77
CA ARG A 190 -31.90 -17.58 3.14
C ARG A 190 -30.85 -16.47 3.29
N LYS A 191 -29.58 -16.86 3.40
CA LYS A 191 -28.43 -15.97 3.45
C LYS A 191 -27.28 -16.58 2.65
N ASN A 192 -27.57 -16.90 1.40
CA ASN A 192 -26.65 -17.57 0.50
C ASN A 192 -25.70 -16.57 -0.15
N ILE A 193 -24.43 -16.75 0.10
CA ILE A 193 -23.37 -15.84 -0.37
C ILE A 193 -22.50 -16.54 -1.40
N LEU A 194 -22.22 -15.81 -2.48
CA LEU A 194 -21.20 -16.15 -3.46
C LEU A 194 -19.95 -15.30 -3.17
N LEU A 195 -18.78 -15.92 -3.13
CA LEU A 195 -17.50 -15.24 -3.06
C LEU A 195 -16.78 -15.35 -4.41
N LEU A 196 -16.35 -14.22 -4.94
CA LEU A 196 -15.49 -14.15 -6.12
C LEU A 196 -14.14 -13.55 -5.71
N THR A 197 -13.04 -14.28 -5.95
CA THR A 197 -11.69 -13.80 -5.62
C THR A 197 -10.79 -13.78 -6.85
N GLY A 198 -9.71 -13.00 -6.78
CA GLY A 198 -8.71 -12.96 -7.83
C GLY A 198 -7.78 -14.18 -7.84
N ASN A 199 -6.59 -14.01 -8.39
CA ASN A 199 -5.63 -15.08 -8.63
C ASN A 199 -5.40 -15.96 -7.38
N PRO A 200 -5.68 -17.28 -7.46
CA PRO A 200 -5.49 -18.20 -6.32
C PRO A 200 -4.02 -18.36 -5.87
N LYS A 201 -3.07 -17.96 -6.69
CA LYS A 201 -1.64 -17.94 -6.32
C LYS A 201 -1.26 -16.71 -5.49
N SER A 202 -2.10 -15.67 -5.51
CA SER A 202 -1.87 -14.45 -4.73
C SER A 202 -2.12 -14.69 -3.25
N VAL A 203 -1.15 -14.34 -2.40
CA VAL A 203 -1.28 -14.39 -0.95
C VAL A 203 -2.44 -13.51 -0.47
N LEU A 204 -2.60 -12.33 -1.08
CA LEU A 204 -3.67 -11.39 -0.74
C LEU A 204 -5.06 -12.03 -0.90
N HIS A 205 -5.33 -12.64 -2.06
CA HIS A 205 -6.63 -13.25 -2.35
C HIS A 205 -6.91 -14.49 -1.50
N ARG A 206 -5.89 -15.33 -1.26
CA ARG A 206 -6.04 -16.48 -0.33
C ARG A 206 -6.36 -16.04 1.09
N THR A 207 -5.68 -15.01 1.58
CA THR A 207 -5.93 -14.45 2.92
C THR A 207 -7.35 -13.87 3.00
N ALA A 208 -7.77 -13.10 1.98
CA ALA A 208 -9.10 -12.54 1.93
C ALA A 208 -10.19 -13.63 1.87
N GLU A 209 -9.99 -14.70 1.08
CA GLU A 209 -10.91 -15.84 1.03
C GLU A 209 -11.02 -16.54 2.39
N ALA A 210 -9.90 -16.88 3.03
CA ALA A 210 -9.90 -17.53 4.32
C ALA A 210 -10.60 -16.68 5.39
N ALA A 211 -10.31 -15.39 5.43
CA ALA A 211 -10.93 -14.43 6.35
C ALA A 211 -12.44 -14.29 6.10
N PHE A 212 -12.87 -14.27 4.84
CA PHE A 212 -14.30 -14.18 4.52
C PHE A 212 -15.07 -15.44 4.87
N ARG A 213 -14.48 -16.63 4.65
CA ARG A 213 -15.06 -17.90 5.08
C ARG A 213 -15.31 -17.93 6.59
N GLU A 214 -14.33 -17.50 7.37
CA GLU A 214 -14.46 -17.40 8.81
C GLU A 214 -15.51 -16.36 9.22
N SER A 215 -15.54 -15.21 8.56
CA SER A 215 -16.54 -14.17 8.82
C SER A 215 -17.96 -14.66 8.48
N CYS A 216 -18.14 -15.39 7.38
CA CYS A 216 -19.43 -16.01 7.07
C CYS A 216 -19.89 -16.98 8.20
N ARG A 217 -18.97 -17.77 8.75
CA ARG A 217 -19.27 -18.66 9.86
C ARG A 217 -19.71 -17.88 11.11
N VAL A 218 -18.99 -16.81 11.45
CA VAL A 218 -19.29 -15.96 12.63
C VAL A 218 -20.66 -15.30 12.50
N PHE A 219 -20.99 -14.75 11.32
CA PHE A 219 -22.26 -14.07 11.08
C PHE A 219 -23.41 -15.00 10.68
N GLY A 220 -23.20 -16.32 10.57
CA GLY A 220 -24.24 -17.26 10.14
C GLY A 220 -24.69 -17.05 8.69
N LEU A 221 -23.78 -16.67 7.82
CA LEU A 221 -23.98 -16.59 6.37
C LEU A 221 -23.66 -17.94 5.73
N ASN A 222 -24.44 -18.37 4.75
CA ASN A 222 -24.21 -19.61 4.03
C ASN A 222 -23.36 -19.33 2.77
N LEU A 223 -22.06 -19.60 2.82
CA LEU A 223 -21.18 -19.49 1.68
C LEU A 223 -21.41 -20.69 0.74
N ILE A 224 -22.17 -20.47 -0.34
CA ILE A 224 -22.57 -21.54 -1.29
C ILE A 224 -21.46 -21.92 -2.26
N GLU A 225 -20.62 -20.96 -2.64
CA GLU A 225 -19.47 -21.19 -3.50
C GLU A 225 -18.43 -20.08 -3.31
N ALA A 226 -17.16 -20.44 -3.47
CA ALA A 226 -16.05 -19.49 -3.63
C ALA A 226 -15.32 -19.81 -4.94
N VAL A 227 -15.33 -18.84 -5.87
CA VAL A 227 -14.67 -18.93 -7.16
C VAL A 227 -13.42 -18.07 -7.14
N SER A 228 -12.26 -18.69 -7.37
CA SER A 228 -10.97 -18.01 -7.43
C SER A 228 -10.37 -18.17 -8.82
N LYS A 229 -10.17 -17.04 -9.52
CA LYS A 229 -9.64 -17.00 -10.87
C LYS A 229 -8.71 -15.81 -11.07
N ASP A 230 -7.82 -15.94 -12.04
CA ASP A 230 -6.99 -14.80 -12.44
C ASP A 230 -7.88 -13.67 -12.95
N ASP A 231 -7.75 -12.52 -12.30
CA ASP A 231 -8.53 -11.31 -12.58
C ASP A 231 -7.77 -10.29 -13.45
N SER A 232 -6.57 -10.64 -13.91
CA SER A 232 -5.79 -9.82 -14.84
C SER A 232 -6.30 -9.90 -16.28
N GLY A 233 -7.04 -10.98 -16.61
CA GLY A 233 -7.69 -11.20 -17.91
C GLY A 233 -9.23 -11.24 -17.81
N ASN A 234 -9.85 -11.96 -18.74
CA ASN A 234 -11.30 -12.10 -18.78
C ASN A 234 -11.82 -13.38 -18.10
N GLU A 235 -10.94 -14.22 -17.55
CA GLU A 235 -11.34 -15.54 -17.05
C GLU A 235 -12.48 -15.50 -16.03
N LEU A 236 -12.41 -14.55 -15.07
CA LEU A 236 -13.46 -14.38 -14.08
C LEU A 236 -14.76 -13.87 -14.76
N SER A 237 -14.65 -12.91 -15.65
CA SER A 237 -15.79 -12.33 -16.38
C SER A 237 -16.52 -13.35 -17.23
N ASP A 238 -15.78 -14.24 -17.92
CA ASP A 238 -16.33 -15.27 -18.79
C ASP A 238 -17.09 -16.35 -18.02
N MET A 239 -16.77 -16.53 -16.73
CA MET A 239 -17.45 -17.50 -15.87
C MET A 239 -18.77 -16.98 -15.27
N ILE A 240 -19.01 -15.67 -15.24
CA ILE A 240 -20.16 -15.07 -14.58
C ILE A 240 -21.49 -15.69 -15.03
N PRO A 241 -21.79 -15.83 -16.34
CA PRO A 241 -23.06 -16.43 -16.79
C PRO A 241 -23.27 -17.86 -16.26
N SER A 242 -22.24 -18.70 -16.33
CA SER A 242 -22.31 -20.11 -15.88
C SER A 242 -22.50 -20.23 -14.38
N ILE A 243 -21.88 -19.34 -13.57
CA ILE A 243 -22.06 -19.29 -12.12
C ILE A 243 -23.50 -18.95 -11.76
N PHE A 244 -24.09 -17.94 -12.41
CA PHE A 244 -25.48 -17.55 -12.18
C PHE A 244 -26.47 -18.58 -12.67
N GLU A 245 -26.17 -19.31 -13.75
CA GLU A 245 -27.00 -20.41 -14.19
C GLU A 245 -26.98 -21.58 -13.20
N LYS A 246 -25.80 -21.98 -12.72
CA LYS A 246 -25.61 -23.03 -11.71
C LYS A 246 -26.37 -22.74 -10.42
N HIS A 247 -26.40 -21.50 -10.00
CA HIS A 247 -26.99 -21.04 -8.73
C HIS A 247 -28.25 -20.19 -8.95
N ARG A 248 -29.01 -20.46 -10.03
CA ARG A 248 -30.17 -19.65 -10.43
C ARG A 248 -31.17 -19.47 -9.27
N GLY A 249 -31.38 -18.19 -8.89
CA GLY A 249 -32.31 -17.81 -7.83
C GLY A 249 -31.88 -18.21 -6.41
N MET A 250 -30.66 -18.70 -6.23
CA MET A 250 -30.16 -19.09 -4.91
C MET A 250 -29.20 -18.05 -4.27
N ILE A 251 -28.63 -17.15 -5.05
CA ILE A 251 -27.66 -16.15 -4.56
C ILE A 251 -28.41 -14.97 -3.96
N ASP A 252 -28.17 -14.67 -2.69
CA ASP A 252 -28.76 -13.54 -1.98
C ASP A 252 -27.75 -12.38 -1.82
N GLY A 253 -26.45 -12.71 -1.71
CA GLY A 253 -25.36 -11.74 -1.61
C GLY A 253 -24.10 -12.18 -2.34
N ILE A 254 -23.29 -11.22 -2.75
CA ILE A 254 -22.02 -11.46 -3.43
C ILE A 254 -20.95 -10.55 -2.81
N TYR A 255 -19.78 -11.13 -2.54
CA TYR A 255 -18.56 -10.38 -2.26
C TYR A 255 -17.51 -10.67 -3.32
N ILE A 256 -16.95 -9.63 -3.93
CA ILE A 256 -15.83 -9.75 -4.86
C ILE A 256 -14.61 -9.00 -4.32
N THR A 257 -13.49 -9.70 -4.15
CA THR A 257 -12.27 -9.18 -3.49
C THR A 257 -11.32 -8.45 -4.44
N THR A 258 -11.66 -8.36 -5.72
CA THR A 258 -10.83 -7.70 -6.74
C THR A 258 -11.47 -6.42 -7.23
N GLY A 259 -10.66 -5.41 -7.59
CA GLY A 259 -11.13 -4.17 -8.21
C GLY A 259 -11.73 -4.37 -9.61
N ASN A 260 -11.48 -5.50 -10.28
CA ASN A 260 -12.01 -5.81 -11.61
C ASN A 260 -13.44 -6.38 -11.55
N SER A 261 -14.39 -5.59 -11.04
CA SER A 261 -15.79 -6.00 -10.80
C SER A 261 -16.81 -5.49 -11.81
N VAL A 262 -16.38 -4.71 -12.81
CA VAL A 262 -17.29 -4.01 -13.74
C VAL A 262 -18.16 -4.99 -14.54
N ALA A 263 -17.57 -6.08 -15.05
CA ALA A 263 -18.32 -7.08 -15.81
C ALA A 263 -19.42 -7.77 -14.98
N LEU A 264 -19.12 -8.05 -13.70
CA LEU A 264 -20.12 -8.56 -12.76
C LEU A 264 -21.26 -7.57 -12.53
N CYS A 265 -20.92 -6.30 -12.31
CA CYS A 265 -21.91 -5.24 -12.13
C CYS A 265 -22.81 -5.10 -13.37
N GLU A 266 -22.20 -5.14 -14.55
CA GLU A 266 -22.95 -5.07 -15.83
C GLU A 266 -23.88 -6.26 -16.01
N TYR A 267 -23.42 -7.46 -15.73
CA TYR A 267 -24.24 -8.66 -15.80
C TYR A 267 -25.44 -8.61 -14.84
N ILE A 268 -25.22 -8.24 -13.59
CA ILE A 268 -26.28 -8.09 -12.58
C ILE A 268 -27.29 -7.03 -12.99
N TYR A 269 -26.82 -5.87 -13.48
CA TYR A 269 -27.67 -4.77 -13.90
C TYR A 269 -28.55 -5.15 -15.10
N ASN A 270 -27.95 -5.70 -16.17
CA ASN A 270 -28.63 -6.04 -17.41
C ASN A 270 -29.67 -7.16 -17.21
N ASN A 271 -29.38 -8.12 -16.33
CA ASN A 271 -30.26 -9.22 -16.01
C ASN A 271 -31.20 -8.94 -14.83
N ARG A 272 -31.17 -7.75 -14.25
CA ARG A 272 -31.98 -7.31 -13.09
C ARG A 272 -31.97 -8.31 -11.93
N ILE A 273 -30.78 -8.81 -11.61
CA ILE A 273 -30.62 -9.85 -10.58
C ILE A 273 -30.72 -9.21 -9.18
N PRO A 274 -31.66 -9.63 -8.32
CA PRO A 274 -31.89 -9.03 -7.02
C PRO A 274 -30.91 -9.60 -5.97
N VAL A 275 -29.68 -9.10 -5.96
CA VAL A 275 -28.62 -9.50 -4.99
C VAL A 275 -28.00 -8.30 -4.30
N HIS A 276 -27.50 -8.49 -3.08
CA HIS A 276 -26.65 -7.51 -2.43
C HIS A 276 -25.20 -7.72 -2.86
N LEU A 277 -24.62 -6.75 -3.56
CA LEU A 277 -23.26 -6.82 -4.08
C LEU A 277 -22.32 -5.92 -3.28
N VAL A 278 -21.27 -6.52 -2.72
CA VAL A 278 -20.11 -5.82 -2.16
C VAL A 278 -18.92 -5.98 -3.09
N THR A 279 -18.39 -4.85 -3.57
CA THR A 279 -17.22 -4.80 -4.47
C THR A 279 -15.97 -4.30 -3.73
N PHE A 280 -14.88 -4.17 -4.46
CA PHE A 280 -13.59 -3.71 -3.94
C PHE A 280 -13.08 -2.51 -4.75
N ASP A 281 -12.50 -1.53 -4.06
CA ASP A 281 -11.98 -0.27 -4.60
C ASP A 281 -13.06 0.67 -5.20
N ILE A 282 -12.61 1.86 -5.59
CA ILE A 282 -13.42 2.89 -6.24
C ILE A 282 -12.69 3.35 -7.49
N HIS A 283 -13.39 3.36 -8.61
CA HIS A 283 -12.91 3.90 -9.87
C HIS A 283 -14.10 4.34 -10.75
N ASP A 284 -13.87 5.18 -11.73
CA ASP A 284 -14.93 5.85 -12.51
C ASP A 284 -15.95 4.89 -13.14
N LYS A 285 -15.48 3.74 -13.64
CA LYS A 285 -16.37 2.75 -14.25
C LYS A 285 -17.31 2.08 -13.25
N LEU A 286 -16.94 2.03 -11.96
CA LEU A 286 -17.76 1.46 -10.89
C LEU A 286 -18.79 2.46 -10.35
N ASN A 287 -18.50 3.74 -10.38
CA ASN A 287 -19.32 4.78 -9.78
C ASN A 287 -20.78 4.77 -10.26
N LYS A 288 -21.02 4.48 -11.56
CA LYS A 288 -22.38 4.37 -12.09
C LYS A 288 -23.20 3.25 -11.44
N TYR A 289 -22.56 2.14 -11.08
CA TYR A 289 -23.23 0.98 -10.47
C TYR A 289 -23.48 1.16 -8.96
N ILE A 290 -22.67 1.97 -8.29
CA ILE A 290 -22.93 2.41 -6.92
C ILE A 290 -24.11 3.39 -6.92
N ASN A 291 -24.12 4.35 -7.85
CA ASN A 291 -25.15 5.38 -7.95
C ASN A 291 -26.54 4.82 -8.33
N ASN A 292 -26.61 3.81 -9.18
CA ASN A 292 -27.85 3.18 -9.58
C ASN A 292 -28.32 2.06 -8.65
N GLY A 293 -27.53 1.71 -7.61
CA GLY A 293 -27.89 0.72 -6.59
C GLY A 293 -27.56 -0.74 -6.97
N THR A 294 -26.91 -1.00 -8.09
CA THR A 294 -26.42 -2.36 -8.46
C THR A 294 -25.35 -2.83 -7.46
N VAL A 295 -24.45 -1.95 -7.07
CA VAL A 295 -23.49 -2.17 -6.00
C VAL A 295 -24.08 -1.60 -4.70
N SER A 296 -24.29 -2.47 -3.71
CA SER A 296 -24.81 -2.09 -2.41
C SER A 296 -23.76 -1.36 -1.57
N ALA A 297 -22.50 -1.78 -1.65
CA ALA A 297 -21.35 -1.15 -1.02
C ALA A 297 -20.05 -1.56 -1.74
N THR A 298 -19.00 -0.78 -1.56
CA THR A 298 -17.64 -1.16 -1.96
C THR A 298 -16.65 -0.93 -0.83
N ILE A 299 -15.65 -1.79 -0.74
CA ILE A 299 -14.54 -1.64 0.20
C ILE A 299 -13.53 -0.67 -0.38
N TYR A 300 -13.20 0.36 0.37
CA TYR A 300 -12.14 1.30 0.05
C TYR A 300 -10.92 1.06 0.93
N GLN A 301 -9.79 0.72 0.32
CA GLN A 301 -8.55 0.35 1.02
C GLN A 301 -7.53 1.50 1.11
N ASN A 302 -7.85 2.68 0.58
CA ASN A 302 -7.00 3.86 0.57
C ASN A 302 -5.60 3.63 -0.04
N LEU A 303 -5.59 3.27 -1.31
CA LEU A 303 -4.36 2.97 -2.07
C LEU A 303 -3.38 4.15 -2.11
N GLU A 304 -3.90 5.37 -2.20
CA GLU A 304 -3.07 6.58 -2.17
C GLU A 304 -2.29 6.66 -0.85
N LYS A 305 -2.96 6.42 0.27
CA LYS A 305 -2.30 6.41 1.59
C LYS A 305 -1.30 5.26 1.73
N GLN A 306 -1.55 4.11 1.10
CA GLN A 306 -0.59 3.01 1.10
C GLN A 306 0.71 3.43 0.39
N GLY A 307 0.61 4.02 -0.79
CA GLY A 307 1.77 4.55 -1.52
C GLY A 307 2.49 5.65 -0.77
N ARG A 308 1.74 6.58 -0.18
CA ARG A 308 2.27 7.66 0.66
C ARG A 308 3.06 7.11 1.85
N ASN A 309 2.46 6.21 2.63
CA ASN A 309 3.11 5.60 3.80
C ASN A 309 4.41 4.87 3.40
N ALA A 310 4.38 4.14 2.29
CA ALA A 310 5.54 3.42 1.79
C ALA A 310 6.71 4.36 1.54
N PHE A 311 6.47 5.49 0.86
CA PHE A 311 7.51 6.46 0.54
C PHE A 311 7.99 7.23 1.79
N GLU A 312 7.07 7.81 2.56
CA GLU A 312 7.42 8.61 3.75
C GLU A 312 8.21 7.81 4.78
N LYS A 313 7.75 6.59 5.09
CA LYS A 313 8.40 5.75 6.09
C LYS A 313 9.76 5.23 5.62
N LEU A 314 9.90 4.92 4.34
CA LEU A 314 11.20 4.56 3.76
C LEU A 314 12.18 5.73 3.83
N VAL A 315 11.76 6.94 3.46
CA VAL A 315 12.60 8.14 3.57
C VAL A 315 13.00 8.41 5.02
N HIS A 316 12.06 8.30 5.98
CA HIS A 316 12.36 8.50 7.40
C HIS A 316 13.34 7.44 7.93
N TYR A 317 13.19 6.19 7.51
CA TYR A 317 14.14 5.14 7.84
C TYR A 317 15.54 5.44 7.29
N LEU A 318 15.66 5.78 5.99
CA LEU A 318 16.95 6.06 5.35
C LEU A 318 17.66 7.29 5.92
N ILE A 319 16.90 8.30 6.37
CA ILE A 319 17.48 9.58 6.84
C ILE A 319 17.65 9.62 8.36
N LYS A 320 16.70 9.05 9.11
CA LYS A 320 16.61 9.22 10.56
C LYS A 320 16.83 7.92 11.32
N ASN A 321 16.99 6.77 10.62
CA ASN A 321 16.99 5.43 11.21
C ASN A 321 15.72 5.12 12.03
N GLU A 322 14.59 5.73 11.68
CA GLU A 322 13.30 5.42 12.29
C GLU A 322 12.81 4.07 11.74
N ILE A 323 12.91 3.01 12.55
CA ILE A 323 12.50 1.67 12.16
C ILE A 323 10.96 1.62 12.15
N PRO A 324 10.33 1.36 10.98
CA PRO A 324 8.87 1.26 10.91
C PRO A 324 8.37 -0.11 11.40
N ASP A 325 7.09 -0.18 11.75
CA ASP A 325 6.42 -1.45 11.98
C ASP A 325 6.49 -2.32 10.71
N LYS A 326 6.67 -3.63 10.89
CA LYS A 326 6.82 -4.58 9.76
C LYS A 326 5.62 -4.54 8.80
N LYS A 327 4.41 -4.27 9.30
CA LYS A 327 3.19 -4.07 8.51
C LYS A 327 2.50 -2.79 8.94
N ILE A 328 2.27 -1.89 8.01
CA ILE A 328 1.57 -0.63 8.20
C ILE A 328 0.22 -0.73 7.52
N TYR A 329 -0.83 -0.82 8.32
CA TYR A 329 -2.18 -0.94 7.80
C TYR A 329 -2.82 0.43 7.54
N THR A 330 -3.46 0.56 6.38
CA THR A 330 -4.38 1.66 6.11
C THR A 330 -5.79 1.32 6.58
N ASN A 331 -6.60 2.33 6.86
CA ASN A 331 -7.99 2.12 7.19
C ASN A 331 -8.73 1.48 6.02
N VAL A 332 -9.65 0.60 6.36
CA VAL A 332 -10.63 0.01 5.45
C VAL A 332 -11.97 0.67 5.72
N GLU A 333 -12.63 1.15 4.69
CA GLU A 333 -13.89 1.87 4.81
C GLU A 333 -14.94 1.28 3.87
N LEU A 334 -16.19 1.31 4.30
CA LEU A 334 -17.32 0.87 3.50
C LEU A 334 -17.95 2.10 2.80
N ILE A 335 -17.93 2.09 1.48
CA ILE A 335 -18.46 3.18 0.68
C ILE A 335 -19.76 2.74 0.05
N MET A 336 -20.78 3.56 0.23
CA MET A 336 -22.10 3.41 -0.36
C MET A 336 -22.46 4.68 -1.16
N LYS A 337 -23.60 4.65 -1.86
CA LYS A 337 -24.08 5.79 -2.63
C LYS A 337 -24.03 7.11 -1.85
N SER A 338 -24.41 7.09 -0.57
CA SER A 338 -24.55 8.32 0.24
C SER A 338 -23.23 9.02 0.53
N ASN A 339 -22.11 8.29 0.63
CA ASN A 339 -20.79 8.84 0.92
C ASN A 339 -19.80 8.76 -0.25
N LEU A 340 -20.21 8.23 -1.40
CA LEU A 340 -19.35 8.11 -2.59
C LEU A 340 -18.74 9.45 -3.02
N GLY A 341 -19.50 10.54 -2.95
CA GLY A 341 -19.03 11.88 -3.34
C GLY A 341 -17.84 12.41 -2.53
N LEU A 342 -17.52 11.80 -1.37
CA LEU A 342 -16.32 12.16 -0.59
C LEU A 342 -15.03 11.53 -1.16
N TYR A 343 -15.13 10.56 -2.08
CA TYR A 343 -14.03 9.76 -2.60
C TYR A 343 -13.85 9.89 -4.12
N THR A 344 -14.75 10.59 -4.79
CA THR A 344 -14.71 10.86 -6.24
C THR A 344 -14.55 12.37 -6.45
N TYR A 345 -13.45 12.77 -7.09
CA TYR A 345 -13.16 14.15 -7.47
C TYR A 345 -13.20 14.32 -8.97
#